data_5d02f742b420355103fcb7b4cdf7a071
#
_entry.id   5d02f742b420355103fcb7b4cdf7a071
#
_cell.length_a   1.000
_cell.length_b   1.000
_cell.length_c   1.000
_cell.angle_alpha   90.00
_cell.angle_beta   90.00
_cell.angle_gamma   90.00
#
_symmetry.space_group_name_H-M   'P 1'
#
loop_
_entity.id
_entity.type
_entity.pdbx_description
1 polymer ?
#
loop_
_entity_poly.entity_id
_entity_poly.type
_entity_poly.pdbx_seq_one_letter_code
_entity_poly.pdbx_strand_id
1 'polypeptide(L)'
;MIEIVTDWRGLADPQRGAAVAIGAFDGVHRGHQAVIATAREAAQSLGAPLGVVSFDPHPRRWFQPDAAPFRLMTPGQMARALEPLGVDRLYLLPFDAAMAAMSDETFAREVLAGPQAARSAVGHKNGLRIRHAAVGFDFTYGKGRTGSPEGLRRHGEALGFGVTVCDRVDDPDGLKLSSSAVREAVHAGDMARAAAILGRPFAIEGEVVHGDKRGRTIGVPTANIPLGDYMRPAYGVYAVRTRLPDGRVIDGVASLGLRPMFALDEPLLEVWLFDFDGDLYGQTVETDLIAFLRGEETFADLDSLKRQIDADADAARAALRLAPS
;
A
#
# COMPACT_ATOMS: atom_id res chain seq x y z
N MET A 1 -1.45 15.33 9.90
CA MET A 1 -2.15 14.84 8.67
C MET A 1 -1.22 15.09 7.50
N ILE A 2 -0.91 14.06 6.71
CA ILE A 2 -0.03 14.14 5.53
C ILE A 2 -0.72 14.90 4.39
N GLU A 3 0.00 15.80 3.72
CA GLU A 3 -0.51 16.48 2.51
C GLU A 3 -0.33 15.56 1.29
N ILE A 4 -1.41 15.28 0.55
CA ILE A 4 -1.35 14.49 -0.69
C ILE A 4 -1.35 15.44 -1.88
N VAL A 5 -0.29 15.37 -2.69
CA VAL A 5 -0.08 16.16 -3.91
C VAL A 5 -0.20 15.21 -5.10
N THR A 6 -1.22 15.40 -5.93
CA THR A 6 -1.56 14.47 -7.02
C THR A 6 -1.06 14.88 -8.40
N ASP A 7 -0.35 15.97 -8.51
CA ASP A 7 0.30 16.40 -9.77
C ASP A 7 1.58 17.21 -9.47
N TRP A 8 2.59 17.06 -10.30
CA TRP A 8 3.83 17.83 -10.25
C TRP A 8 3.77 19.14 -11.05
N ARG A 9 2.68 19.33 -11.79
CA ARG A 9 2.39 20.52 -12.61
C ARG A 9 1.55 21.51 -11.81
N GLY A 10 1.86 22.80 -11.94
CA GLY A 10 1.05 23.84 -11.31
C GLY A 10 1.16 23.98 -9.80
N LEU A 11 2.18 23.38 -9.17
CA LEU A 11 2.36 23.39 -7.71
C LEU A 11 2.51 24.80 -7.14
N ALA A 12 1.93 25.03 -5.97
CA ALA A 12 2.22 26.19 -5.14
C ALA A 12 3.62 26.08 -4.50
N ASP A 13 4.28 27.23 -4.23
CA ASP A 13 5.63 27.22 -3.65
C ASP A 13 5.72 26.47 -2.31
N PRO A 14 4.73 26.54 -1.39
CA PRO A 14 4.78 25.75 -0.16
C PRO A 14 4.80 24.23 -0.37
N GLN A 15 4.34 23.75 -1.52
CA GLN A 15 4.31 22.31 -1.85
C GLN A 15 5.63 21.77 -2.41
N ARG A 16 6.64 22.62 -2.53
CA ARG A 16 7.93 22.33 -3.14
C ARG A 16 9.04 22.27 -2.11
N GLY A 17 10.24 21.88 -2.57
CA GLY A 17 11.47 22.00 -1.78
C GLY A 17 11.66 20.91 -0.71
N ALA A 18 10.96 19.79 -0.81
CA ALA A 18 11.11 18.67 0.11
C ALA A 18 12.43 17.89 -0.13
N ALA A 19 12.93 17.23 0.90
CA ALA A 19 13.79 16.07 0.75
C ALA A 19 12.90 14.84 0.64
N VAL A 20 13.12 14.01 -0.38
CA VAL A 20 12.14 12.98 -0.76
C VAL A 20 12.75 11.58 -0.80
N ALA A 21 11.99 10.57 -0.42
CA ALA A 21 12.21 9.19 -0.82
C ALA A 21 11.45 8.94 -2.15
N ILE A 22 12.06 8.26 -3.12
CA ILE A 22 11.45 8.00 -4.44
C ILE A 22 11.32 6.50 -4.67
N GLY A 23 10.11 6.03 -5.01
CA GLY A 23 9.84 4.63 -5.30
C GLY A 23 8.34 4.36 -5.49
N ALA A 24 7.99 3.10 -5.78
CA ALA A 24 6.59 2.71 -5.87
C ALA A 24 5.91 2.61 -4.49
N PHE A 25 6.67 2.31 -3.45
CA PHE A 25 6.26 2.21 -2.04
C PHE A 25 5.03 1.32 -1.76
N ASP A 26 4.72 0.40 -2.69
CA ASP A 26 3.60 -0.53 -2.51
C ASP A 26 3.87 -1.46 -1.32
N GLY A 27 3.01 -1.36 -0.30
CA GLY A 27 3.15 -2.02 0.98
C GLY A 27 3.90 -1.23 2.07
N VAL A 28 4.68 -0.18 1.75
CA VAL A 28 5.51 0.59 2.72
C VAL A 28 6.23 -0.33 3.71
N HIS A 29 6.85 -1.39 3.19
CA HIS A 29 7.56 -2.40 3.99
C HIS A 29 8.84 -1.85 4.64
N ARG A 30 9.43 -2.58 5.57
CA ARG A 30 10.62 -2.13 6.34
C ARG A 30 11.77 -1.64 5.46
N GLY A 31 12.01 -2.25 4.29
CA GLY A 31 12.99 -1.75 3.33
C GLY A 31 12.63 -0.36 2.77
N HIS A 32 11.35 -0.08 2.50
CA HIS A 32 10.88 1.25 2.13
C HIS A 32 11.04 2.24 3.29
N GLN A 33 10.73 1.81 4.53
CA GLN A 33 10.87 2.65 5.72
C GLN A 33 12.33 3.09 5.95
N ALA A 34 13.31 2.24 5.62
CA ALA A 34 14.73 2.60 5.67
C ALA A 34 15.09 3.71 4.66
N VAL A 35 14.60 3.61 3.42
CA VAL A 35 14.81 4.68 2.43
C VAL A 35 14.15 6.00 2.87
N ILE A 36 12.95 5.92 3.47
CA ILE A 36 12.26 7.09 4.03
C ILE A 36 13.04 7.67 5.21
N ALA A 37 13.63 6.84 6.08
CA ALA A 37 14.46 7.28 7.18
C ALA A 37 15.70 8.07 6.69
N THR A 38 16.35 7.61 5.62
CA THR A 38 17.45 8.34 4.97
C THR A 38 17.00 9.70 4.41
N ALA A 39 15.82 9.74 3.76
CA ALA A 39 15.26 11.02 3.31
C ALA A 39 14.93 11.96 4.47
N ARG A 40 14.48 11.43 5.62
CA ARG A 40 14.18 12.20 6.83
C ARG A 40 15.45 12.83 7.42
N GLU A 41 16.55 12.10 7.46
CA GLU A 41 17.84 12.65 7.91
C GLU A 41 18.29 13.83 7.03
N ALA A 42 18.16 13.68 5.70
CA ALA A 42 18.42 14.76 4.76
C ALA A 42 17.46 15.95 4.95
N ALA A 43 16.18 15.69 5.16
CA ALA A 43 15.18 16.73 5.44
C ALA A 43 15.54 17.54 6.67
N GLN A 44 15.89 16.88 7.77
CA GLN A 44 16.31 17.52 9.01
C GLN A 44 17.58 18.35 8.82
N SER A 45 18.61 17.81 8.16
CA SER A 45 19.86 18.50 7.88
C SER A 45 19.68 19.77 7.04
N LEU A 46 18.72 19.74 6.11
CA LEU A 46 18.44 20.83 5.18
C LEU A 46 17.38 21.81 5.69
N GLY A 47 16.73 21.53 6.83
CA GLY A 47 15.56 22.29 7.27
C GLY A 47 14.45 22.29 6.22
N ALA A 48 14.18 21.13 5.61
CA ALA A 48 13.22 20.93 4.55
C ALA A 48 12.09 19.97 5.00
N PRO A 49 10.89 20.04 4.38
CA PRO A 49 9.87 19.03 4.60
C PRO A 49 10.34 17.66 4.13
N LEU A 50 9.87 16.59 4.80
CA LEU A 50 10.03 15.22 4.34
C LEU A 50 8.92 14.86 3.36
N GLY A 51 9.29 14.38 2.17
CA GLY A 51 8.34 13.91 1.16
C GLY A 51 8.57 12.47 0.75
N VAL A 52 7.52 11.87 0.18
CA VAL A 52 7.60 10.60 -0.54
C VAL A 52 7.06 10.82 -1.94
N VAL A 53 7.79 10.41 -2.97
CA VAL A 53 7.34 10.43 -4.38
C VAL A 53 6.96 9.00 -4.78
N SER A 54 5.68 8.83 -5.10
CA SER A 54 5.12 7.58 -5.60
C SER A 54 4.22 7.86 -6.82
N PHE A 55 3.62 6.83 -7.38
CA PHE A 55 2.91 6.91 -8.66
C PHE A 55 1.56 6.19 -8.59
N ASP A 56 0.52 6.82 -9.19
CA ASP A 56 -0.79 6.19 -9.38
C ASP A 56 -1.33 6.47 -10.78
N PRO A 57 -1.73 5.42 -11.56
CA PRO A 57 -1.61 4.01 -11.22
C PRO A 57 -0.15 3.58 -11.02
N HIS A 58 0.03 2.48 -10.29
CA HIS A 58 1.36 1.88 -10.11
C HIS A 58 2.00 1.61 -11.49
N PRO A 59 3.30 1.93 -11.74
CA PRO A 59 3.94 1.78 -13.06
C PRO A 59 3.76 0.39 -13.68
N ARG A 60 3.79 -0.68 -12.88
CA ARG A 60 3.53 -2.03 -13.38
C ARG A 60 2.13 -2.18 -13.97
N ARG A 61 1.09 -1.57 -13.37
CA ARG A 61 -0.28 -1.61 -13.89
C ARG A 61 -0.39 -0.92 -15.24
N TRP A 62 0.33 0.20 -15.43
CA TRP A 62 0.38 0.91 -16.69
C TRP A 62 0.94 0.04 -17.82
N PHE A 63 2.07 -0.65 -17.59
CA PHE A 63 2.73 -1.47 -18.60
C PHE A 63 2.12 -2.87 -18.76
N GLN A 64 1.36 -3.34 -17.77
CA GLN A 64 0.73 -4.66 -17.74
C GLN A 64 -0.73 -4.53 -17.26
N PRO A 65 -1.62 -3.88 -18.07
CA PRO A 65 -3.00 -3.62 -17.64
C PRO A 65 -3.81 -4.91 -17.37
N ASP A 66 -3.52 -5.98 -18.13
CA ASP A 66 -4.20 -7.27 -18.03
C ASP A 66 -3.54 -8.23 -17.02
N ALA A 67 -2.48 -7.80 -16.32
CA ALA A 67 -1.85 -8.63 -15.29
C ALA A 67 -2.80 -8.84 -14.11
N ALA A 68 -2.70 -10.01 -13.49
CA ALA A 68 -3.44 -10.31 -12.26
C ALA A 68 -3.27 -9.18 -11.22
N PRO A 69 -4.28 -8.92 -10.39
CA PRO A 69 -4.20 -7.96 -9.30
C PRO A 69 -2.99 -8.23 -8.41
N PHE A 70 -2.26 -7.16 -8.03
CA PHE A 70 -1.00 -7.30 -7.29
C PHE A 70 -0.79 -6.21 -6.22
N ARG A 71 -1.70 -5.25 -6.10
CA ARG A 71 -1.59 -4.14 -5.15
C ARG A 71 -1.58 -4.63 -3.72
N LEU A 72 -0.68 -4.10 -2.89
CA LEU A 72 -0.60 -4.41 -1.46
C LEU A 72 -1.38 -3.43 -0.60
N MET A 73 -1.65 -2.22 -1.10
CA MET A 73 -2.35 -1.17 -0.37
C MET A 73 -2.97 -0.14 -1.30
N THR A 74 -4.04 0.51 -0.85
CA THR A 74 -4.63 1.67 -1.53
C THR A 74 -3.77 2.92 -1.34
N PRO A 75 -3.96 3.98 -2.16
CA PRO A 75 -3.34 5.29 -1.90
C PRO A 75 -3.68 5.86 -0.52
N GLY A 76 -4.90 5.64 -0.03
CA GLY A 76 -5.32 6.05 1.31
C GLY A 76 -4.55 5.33 2.41
N GLN A 77 -4.41 4.02 2.30
CA GLN A 77 -3.59 3.23 3.21
C GLN A 77 -2.11 3.65 3.15
N MET A 78 -1.58 3.96 1.96
CA MET A 78 -0.20 4.46 1.83
C MET A 78 -0.01 5.75 2.62
N ALA A 79 -0.90 6.71 2.48
CA ALA A 79 -0.83 7.97 3.23
C ALA A 79 -0.83 7.72 4.75
N ARG A 80 -1.75 6.87 5.24
CA ARG A 80 -1.82 6.50 6.66
C ARG A 80 -0.57 5.75 7.15
N ALA A 81 0.01 4.89 6.32
CA ALA A 81 1.25 4.18 6.68
C ALA A 81 2.50 5.08 6.70
N LEU A 82 2.49 6.18 5.94
CA LEU A 82 3.56 7.17 5.88
C LEU A 82 3.50 8.20 7.02
N GLU A 83 2.32 8.49 7.55
CA GLU A 83 2.11 9.52 8.57
C GLU A 83 2.93 9.26 9.85
N PRO A 84 2.93 8.06 10.46
CA PRO A 84 3.75 7.78 11.65
C PRO A 84 5.26 7.79 11.37
N LEU A 85 5.68 7.74 10.10
CA LEU A 85 7.07 7.91 9.71
C LEU A 85 7.50 9.38 9.61
N GLY A 86 6.61 10.31 9.95
CA GLY A 86 6.88 11.75 9.94
C GLY A 86 6.94 12.35 8.54
N VAL A 87 6.31 11.71 7.56
CA VAL A 87 6.21 12.24 6.19
C VAL A 87 5.21 13.39 6.16
N ASP A 88 5.67 14.56 5.72
CA ASP A 88 4.83 15.75 5.59
C ASP A 88 4.00 15.72 4.31
N ARG A 89 4.57 15.15 3.21
CA ARG A 89 3.95 15.14 1.88
C ARG A 89 4.09 13.82 1.16
N LEU A 90 2.98 13.35 0.62
CA LEU A 90 2.94 12.27 -0.36
C LEU A 90 2.69 12.88 -1.75
N TYR A 91 3.74 12.92 -2.59
CA TYR A 91 3.62 13.24 -4.00
C TYR A 91 3.21 11.97 -4.75
N LEU A 92 1.89 11.78 -4.89
CA LEU A 92 1.31 10.66 -5.61
C LEU A 92 1.08 11.06 -7.06
N LEU A 93 2.12 10.95 -7.87
CA LEU A 93 2.16 11.50 -9.22
C LEU A 93 1.42 10.62 -10.24
N PRO A 94 0.71 11.21 -11.22
CA PRO A 94 0.02 10.44 -12.25
C PRO A 94 1.04 9.72 -13.13
N PHE A 95 0.91 8.40 -13.25
CA PHE A 95 1.70 7.60 -14.18
C PHE A 95 0.92 7.43 -15.48
N ASP A 96 0.98 8.46 -16.31
CA ASP A 96 0.30 8.56 -17.59
C ASP A 96 1.27 8.33 -18.78
N ALA A 97 0.75 8.44 -20.01
CA ALA A 97 1.55 8.30 -21.23
C ALA A 97 2.71 9.30 -21.30
N ALA A 98 2.53 10.52 -20.79
CA ALA A 98 3.57 11.53 -20.77
C ALA A 98 4.70 11.13 -19.79
N MET A 99 4.33 10.69 -18.57
CA MET A 99 5.29 10.21 -17.58
C MET A 99 6.04 8.95 -18.07
N ALA A 100 5.33 8.00 -18.65
CA ALA A 100 5.92 6.76 -19.18
C ALA A 100 6.88 6.98 -20.35
N ALA A 101 6.72 8.08 -21.10
CA ALA A 101 7.57 8.45 -22.23
C ALA A 101 8.81 9.25 -21.84
N MET A 102 8.90 9.77 -20.61
CA MET A 102 10.03 10.58 -20.15
C MET A 102 11.32 9.79 -20.07
N SER A 103 12.42 10.34 -20.59
CA SER A 103 13.76 9.83 -20.29
C SER A 103 14.08 10.06 -18.79
N ASP A 104 15.09 9.38 -18.31
CA ASP A 104 15.63 9.58 -16.96
C ASP A 104 16.08 11.04 -16.72
N GLU A 105 16.76 11.64 -17.70
CA GLU A 105 17.15 13.06 -17.65
C GLU A 105 15.92 13.98 -17.60
N THR A 106 14.92 13.74 -18.46
CA THR A 106 13.71 14.57 -18.50
C THR A 106 12.94 14.50 -17.19
N PHE A 107 12.79 13.30 -16.62
CA PHE A 107 12.17 13.11 -15.31
C PHE A 107 12.93 13.87 -14.21
N ALA A 108 14.26 13.74 -14.15
CA ALA A 108 15.06 14.46 -13.17
C ALA A 108 14.95 15.98 -13.31
N ARG A 109 14.97 16.48 -14.54
CA ARG A 109 14.93 17.92 -14.84
C ARG A 109 13.54 18.53 -14.64
N GLU A 110 12.49 17.91 -15.17
CA GLU A 110 11.14 18.52 -15.21
C GLU A 110 10.32 18.21 -13.97
N VAL A 111 10.42 16.95 -13.48
CA VAL A 111 9.63 16.51 -12.33
C VAL A 111 10.34 16.81 -11.01
N LEU A 112 11.59 16.38 -10.86
CA LEU A 112 12.29 16.50 -9.59
C LEU A 112 12.84 17.92 -9.37
N ALA A 113 13.68 18.42 -10.27
CA ALA A 113 14.29 19.75 -10.13
C ALA A 113 13.32 20.87 -10.44
N GLY A 114 12.49 20.70 -11.47
CA GLY A 114 11.67 21.79 -12.03
C GLY A 114 12.52 22.84 -12.75
N PRO A 115 11.90 23.82 -13.42
CA PRO A 115 12.62 24.87 -14.14
C PRO A 115 13.47 25.68 -13.16
N GLN A 116 14.76 25.86 -13.50
CA GLN A 116 15.66 26.73 -12.75
C GLN A 116 15.14 28.17 -12.79
N ALA A 117 14.85 28.73 -11.64
CA ALA A 117 14.15 30.01 -11.45
C ALA A 117 14.90 31.24 -11.97
N ALA A 118 16.10 31.12 -12.52
CA ALA A 118 16.96 32.25 -12.82
C ALA A 118 16.71 32.94 -14.16
N ARG A 119 15.92 32.38 -15.09
CA ARG A 119 15.79 32.91 -16.47
C ARG A 119 14.41 32.90 -17.11
N SER A 120 13.35 32.56 -16.42
CA SER A 120 12.00 32.59 -17.02
C SER A 120 11.12 33.61 -16.33
N ALA A 121 10.87 34.74 -17.03
CA ALA A 121 9.91 35.79 -16.65
C ALA A 121 8.44 35.32 -16.78
N VAL A 122 8.21 34.07 -17.18
CA VAL A 122 6.89 33.43 -17.24
C VAL A 122 6.89 32.31 -16.18
N GLY A 123 6.10 32.48 -15.14
CA GLY A 123 6.07 31.63 -13.97
C GLY A 123 5.68 30.20 -14.28
N HIS A 124 6.61 29.37 -14.72
CA HIS A 124 6.42 27.93 -14.84
C HIS A 124 6.34 27.32 -13.44
N LYS A 125 5.14 26.89 -13.06
CA LYS A 125 4.82 26.28 -11.76
C LYS A 125 5.01 24.76 -11.78
N ASN A 126 5.88 24.22 -12.60
CA ASN A 126 6.11 22.78 -12.73
C ASN A 126 7.29 22.33 -11.86
N GLY A 127 7.29 21.04 -11.49
CA GLY A 127 8.36 20.38 -10.77
C GLY A 127 8.33 20.57 -9.26
N LEU A 128 8.81 19.53 -8.56
CA LEU A 128 8.81 19.42 -7.10
C LEU A 128 9.87 20.31 -6.45
N ARG A 129 10.91 20.72 -7.19
CA ARG A 129 12.09 21.46 -6.71
C ARG A 129 12.68 20.79 -5.46
N ILE A 130 12.85 19.47 -5.54
CA ILE A 130 13.39 18.71 -4.41
C ILE A 130 14.76 19.23 -4.02
N ARG A 131 15.09 19.12 -2.74
CA ARG A 131 16.42 19.48 -2.22
C ARG A 131 17.32 18.26 -2.09
N HIS A 132 16.72 17.08 -1.92
CA HIS A 132 17.42 15.82 -1.80
C HIS A 132 16.51 14.65 -2.24
N ALA A 133 17.10 13.61 -2.83
CA ALA A 133 16.45 12.36 -3.15
C ALA A 133 17.15 11.19 -2.45
N ALA A 134 16.40 10.35 -1.73
CA ALA A 134 16.86 9.05 -1.26
C ALA A 134 16.21 7.96 -2.12
N VAL A 135 17.00 7.02 -2.62
CA VAL A 135 16.55 5.90 -3.47
C VAL A 135 17.19 4.60 -3.04
N GLY A 136 16.52 3.47 -3.29
CA GLY A 136 17.11 2.16 -3.06
C GLY A 136 18.22 1.84 -4.07
N PHE A 137 19.12 0.93 -3.71
CA PHE A 137 20.25 0.49 -4.56
C PHE A 137 19.82 -0.09 -5.91
N ASP A 138 18.61 -0.63 -6.01
CA ASP A 138 18.03 -1.24 -7.22
C ASP A 138 16.99 -0.33 -7.92
N PHE A 139 16.96 0.96 -7.56
CA PHE A 139 16.03 1.92 -8.13
C PHE A 139 16.29 2.12 -9.63
N THR A 140 15.24 2.01 -10.43
CA THR A 140 15.29 2.28 -11.87
C THR A 140 14.10 3.16 -12.27
N TYR A 141 14.34 4.09 -13.20
CA TYR A 141 13.35 5.06 -13.65
C TYR A 141 13.57 5.47 -15.11
N GLY A 142 12.68 6.32 -15.62
CA GLY A 142 12.72 6.76 -17.01
C GLY A 142 12.28 5.69 -18.00
N LYS A 143 12.04 6.11 -19.24
CA LYS A 143 11.61 5.24 -20.35
C LYS A 143 12.59 4.09 -20.55
N GLY A 144 12.06 2.87 -20.59
CA GLY A 144 12.88 1.66 -20.73
C GLY A 144 13.75 1.35 -19.51
N ARG A 145 13.54 2.01 -18.36
CA ARG A 145 14.32 1.82 -17.12
C ARG A 145 15.80 2.15 -17.30
N THR A 146 16.12 3.17 -18.12
CA THR A 146 17.50 3.59 -18.41
C THR A 146 18.16 4.31 -17.25
N GLY A 147 17.37 4.94 -16.37
CA GLY A 147 17.85 5.62 -15.18
C GLY A 147 18.27 4.65 -14.09
N SER A 148 19.43 4.91 -13.48
CA SER A 148 20.00 4.19 -12.35
C SER A 148 20.25 5.12 -11.16
N PRO A 149 20.54 4.61 -9.95
CA PRO A 149 20.90 5.44 -8.80
C PRO A 149 22.08 6.37 -9.08
N GLU A 150 23.13 5.88 -9.74
CA GLU A 150 24.29 6.67 -10.15
C GLU A 150 23.93 7.71 -11.22
N GLY A 151 23.03 7.36 -12.15
CA GLY A 151 22.46 8.31 -13.11
C GLY A 151 21.74 9.45 -12.40
N LEU A 152 20.91 9.12 -11.42
CA LEU A 152 20.20 10.12 -10.60
C LEU A 152 21.18 11.02 -9.83
N ARG A 153 22.28 10.49 -9.31
CA ARG A 153 23.33 11.29 -8.63
C ARG A 153 23.93 12.31 -9.57
N ARG A 154 24.32 11.89 -10.79
CA ARG A 154 24.85 12.82 -11.81
C ARG A 154 23.82 13.90 -12.19
N HIS A 155 22.56 13.52 -12.36
CA HIS A 155 21.49 14.50 -12.61
C HIS A 155 21.31 15.46 -11.44
N GLY A 156 21.35 14.95 -10.20
CA GLY A 156 21.25 15.78 -8.98
C GLY A 156 22.38 16.83 -8.89
N GLU A 157 23.63 16.42 -9.12
CA GLU A 157 24.77 17.33 -9.17
C GLU A 157 24.61 18.43 -10.23
N ALA A 158 24.15 18.06 -11.42
CA ALA A 158 23.93 19.03 -12.52
C ALA A 158 22.73 19.94 -12.28
N LEU A 159 21.70 19.48 -11.57
CA LEU A 159 20.43 20.20 -11.37
C LEU A 159 20.30 20.85 -9.98
N GLY A 160 21.26 20.62 -9.06
CA GLY A 160 21.34 21.28 -7.77
C GLY A 160 20.54 20.63 -6.65
N PHE A 161 20.36 19.30 -6.66
CA PHE A 161 19.81 18.54 -5.54
C PHE A 161 20.71 17.37 -5.13
N GLY A 162 20.73 17.04 -3.84
CA GLY A 162 21.51 15.92 -3.32
C GLY A 162 20.85 14.56 -3.66
N VAL A 163 21.66 13.49 -3.68
CA VAL A 163 21.14 12.12 -3.84
C VAL A 163 21.88 11.17 -2.91
N THR A 164 21.12 10.39 -2.13
CA THR A 164 21.62 9.27 -1.33
C THR A 164 21.06 7.96 -1.89
N VAL A 165 21.94 7.01 -2.14
CA VAL A 165 21.59 5.64 -2.52
C VAL A 165 21.65 4.79 -1.27
N CYS A 166 20.52 4.20 -0.89
CA CYS A 166 20.40 3.36 0.28
C CYS A 166 20.82 1.93 -0.04
N ASP A 167 21.60 1.34 0.88
CA ASP A 167 21.97 -0.06 0.78
C ASP A 167 20.74 -1.00 0.92
N ARG A 168 20.95 -2.25 0.55
CA ARG A 168 19.97 -3.29 0.79
C ARG A 168 19.73 -3.49 2.28
N VAL A 169 18.47 -3.55 2.67
CA VAL A 169 18.04 -3.92 4.01
C VAL A 169 17.47 -5.33 3.97
N ASP A 170 18.04 -6.22 4.75
CA ASP A 170 17.56 -7.59 4.92
C ASP A 170 16.90 -7.74 6.31
N ASP A 171 16.04 -8.74 6.46
CA ASP A 171 15.56 -9.13 7.77
C ASP A 171 16.67 -9.85 8.56
N PRO A 172 16.45 -10.19 9.85
CA PRO A 172 17.44 -10.91 10.66
C PRO A 172 17.92 -12.23 10.06
N ASP A 173 17.11 -12.88 9.20
CA ASP A 173 17.45 -14.13 8.52
C ASP A 173 18.15 -13.88 7.17
N GLY A 174 18.48 -12.64 6.82
CA GLY A 174 19.18 -12.26 5.60
C GLY A 174 18.29 -12.21 4.35
N LEU A 175 16.96 -12.28 4.50
CA LEU A 175 16.03 -12.19 3.37
C LEU A 175 15.78 -10.74 2.97
N LYS A 176 15.73 -10.50 1.66
CA LYS A 176 15.42 -9.17 1.13
C LYS A 176 14.01 -8.74 1.55
N LEU A 177 13.90 -7.61 2.27
CA LEU A 177 12.64 -6.96 2.58
C LEU A 177 12.09 -6.26 1.32
N SER A 178 11.11 -6.87 0.66
CA SER A 178 10.59 -6.38 -0.62
C SER A 178 9.09 -6.61 -0.79
N SER A 179 8.44 -5.80 -1.64
CA SER A 179 7.03 -6.01 -1.99
C SER A 179 6.78 -7.40 -2.61
N SER A 180 7.76 -8.00 -3.31
CA SER A 180 7.64 -9.36 -3.84
C SER A 180 7.56 -10.39 -2.71
N ALA A 181 8.42 -10.28 -1.69
CA ALA A 181 8.41 -11.19 -0.53
C ALA A 181 7.10 -11.05 0.29
N VAL A 182 6.55 -9.82 0.39
CA VAL A 182 5.21 -9.63 0.99
C VAL A 182 4.15 -10.36 0.18
N ARG A 183 4.16 -10.20 -1.16
CA ARG A 183 3.17 -10.88 -2.02
C ARG A 183 3.26 -12.40 -1.94
N GLU A 184 4.46 -12.96 -1.89
CA GLU A 184 4.68 -14.40 -1.68
C GLU A 184 4.10 -14.88 -0.36
N ALA A 185 4.38 -14.17 0.74
CA ALA A 185 3.86 -14.50 2.06
C ALA A 185 2.32 -14.42 2.10
N VAL A 186 1.73 -13.33 1.58
CA VAL A 186 0.27 -13.14 1.53
C VAL A 186 -0.41 -14.21 0.66
N HIS A 187 0.19 -14.54 -0.50
CA HIS A 187 -0.33 -15.58 -1.38
C HIS A 187 -0.28 -16.99 -0.73
N ALA A 188 0.73 -17.23 0.09
CA ALA A 188 0.88 -18.49 0.84
C ALA A 188 0.02 -18.55 2.12
N GLY A 189 -0.66 -17.47 2.51
CA GLY A 189 -1.38 -17.39 3.79
C GLY A 189 -0.47 -17.18 5.01
N ASP A 190 0.83 -16.91 4.80
CA ASP A 190 1.78 -16.64 5.89
C ASP A 190 1.68 -15.17 6.34
N MET A 191 0.62 -14.87 7.10
CA MET A 191 0.34 -13.53 7.58
C MET A 191 1.39 -13.04 8.58
N ALA A 192 1.99 -13.94 9.36
CA ALA A 192 3.06 -13.58 10.30
C ALA A 192 4.30 -13.07 9.57
N ARG A 193 4.72 -13.77 8.49
CA ARG A 193 5.83 -13.33 7.65
C ARG A 193 5.50 -12.03 6.91
N ALA A 194 4.29 -11.90 6.36
CA ALA A 194 3.86 -10.65 5.72
C ALA A 194 3.95 -9.47 6.69
N ALA A 195 3.43 -9.64 7.91
CA ALA A 195 3.49 -8.63 8.96
C ALA A 195 4.93 -8.29 9.39
N ALA A 196 5.80 -9.30 9.51
CA ALA A 196 7.21 -9.10 9.83
C ALA A 196 7.94 -8.23 8.77
N ILE A 197 7.66 -8.45 7.48
CA ILE A 197 8.24 -7.67 6.39
C ILE A 197 7.64 -6.25 6.33
N LEU A 198 6.32 -6.12 6.50
CA LEU A 198 5.61 -4.84 6.47
C LEU A 198 5.88 -3.98 7.71
N GLY A 199 6.12 -4.59 8.87
CA GLY A 199 6.15 -3.93 10.18
C GLY A 199 4.74 -3.68 10.76
N ARG A 200 3.69 -4.24 10.13
CA ARG A 200 2.29 -4.20 10.53
C ARG A 200 1.52 -5.32 9.82
N PRO A 201 0.31 -5.69 10.25
CA PRO A 201 -0.53 -6.63 9.51
C PRO A 201 -0.78 -6.21 8.06
N PHE A 202 -0.99 -7.18 7.19
CA PHE A 202 -1.52 -6.93 5.84
C PHE A 202 -3.02 -6.66 5.94
N ALA A 203 -3.46 -5.55 5.34
CA ALA A 203 -4.84 -5.08 5.45
C ALA A 203 -5.51 -4.93 4.07
N ILE A 204 -6.80 -5.24 4.02
CA ILE A 204 -7.69 -4.97 2.89
C ILE A 204 -8.65 -3.85 3.31
N GLU A 205 -8.65 -2.76 2.56
CA GLU A 205 -9.57 -1.63 2.70
C GLU A 205 -10.59 -1.66 1.57
N GLY A 206 -11.86 -1.53 1.88
CA GLY A 206 -12.90 -1.44 0.86
C GLY A 206 -14.25 -1.03 1.41
N GLU A 207 -15.14 -0.65 0.50
CA GLU A 207 -16.53 -0.36 0.82
C GLU A 207 -17.30 -1.67 1.07
N VAL A 208 -18.10 -1.70 2.13
CA VAL A 208 -18.96 -2.83 2.44
C VAL A 208 -20.16 -2.84 1.50
N VAL A 209 -20.25 -3.89 0.67
CA VAL A 209 -21.33 -4.08 -0.29
C VAL A 209 -22.38 -5.08 0.19
N HIS A 210 -23.57 -5.03 -0.41
CA HIS A 210 -24.61 -6.02 -0.17
C HIS A 210 -24.18 -7.38 -0.75
N GLY A 211 -24.28 -8.43 0.09
CA GLY A 211 -24.18 -9.83 -0.32
C GLY A 211 -25.52 -10.53 -0.32
N ASP A 212 -25.52 -11.86 -0.42
CA ASP A 212 -26.72 -12.73 -0.50
C ASP A 212 -27.54 -12.78 0.80
N LYS A 213 -27.09 -12.14 1.88
CA LYS A 213 -27.71 -12.12 3.22
C LYS A 213 -27.92 -13.51 3.85
N ARG A 214 -27.33 -14.57 3.30
CA ARG A 214 -27.45 -15.96 3.80
C ARG A 214 -26.92 -16.10 5.22
N GLY A 215 -25.84 -15.40 5.55
CA GLY A 215 -25.26 -15.40 6.90
C GLY A 215 -26.26 -14.92 7.95
N ARG A 216 -27.12 -13.93 7.65
CA ARG A 216 -28.16 -13.46 8.58
C ARG A 216 -29.17 -14.54 8.94
N THR A 217 -29.52 -15.44 8.01
CA THR A 217 -30.50 -16.51 8.27
C THR A 217 -29.97 -17.60 9.20
N ILE A 218 -28.65 -17.68 9.36
CA ILE A 218 -27.97 -18.61 10.26
C ILE A 218 -27.35 -17.94 11.49
N GLY A 219 -27.63 -16.64 11.70
CA GLY A 219 -27.15 -15.88 12.87
C GLY A 219 -25.74 -15.32 12.75
N VAL A 220 -25.13 -15.34 11.54
CA VAL A 220 -23.77 -14.88 11.26
C VAL A 220 -23.80 -13.75 10.22
N PRO A 221 -24.14 -12.51 10.62
CA PRO A 221 -24.14 -11.38 9.67
C PRO A 221 -22.70 -11.05 9.24
N THR A 222 -22.46 -10.96 7.93
CA THR A 222 -21.15 -10.66 7.36
C THR A 222 -21.13 -9.34 6.59
N ALA A 223 -20.04 -8.59 6.73
CA ALA A 223 -19.68 -7.48 5.86
C ALA A 223 -18.91 -8.03 4.65
N ASN A 224 -19.34 -7.66 3.44
CA ASN A 224 -18.75 -8.13 2.19
C ASN A 224 -17.87 -7.05 1.59
N ILE A 225 -16.59 -7.34 1.41
CA ILE A 225 -15.59 -6.40 0.92
C ILE A 225 -14.99 -6.97 -0.38
N PRO A 226 -15.27 -6.37 -1.55
CA PRO A 226 -14.63 -6.75 -2.81
C PRO A 226 -13.13 -6.47 -2.77
N LEU A 227 -12.32 -7.38 -3.29
CA LEU A 227 -10.87 -7.21 -3.29
C LEU A 227 -10.37 -6.20 -4.34
N GLY A 228 -11.10 -5.96 -5.41
CA GLY A 228 -10.66 -5.07 -6.47
C GLY A 228 -9.23 -5.37 -6.94
N ASP A 229 -8.37 -4.36 -6.95
CA ASP A 229 -6.98 -4.45 -7.40
C ASP A 229 -6.00 -5.07 -6.39
N TYR A 230 -6.45 -5.41 -5.19
CA TYR A 230 -5.57 -6.11 -4.24
C TYR A 230 -5.08 -7.43 -4.80
N MET A 231 -3.81 -7.75 -4.51
CA MET A 231 -3.33 -9.10 -4.72
C MET A 231 -4.25 -10.11 -4.02
N ARG A 232 -4.26 -11.35 -4.50
CA ARG A 232 -5.13 -12.40 -3.95
C ARG A 232 -4.37 -13.14 -2.84
N PRO A 233 -4.77 -12.97 -1.55
CA PRO A 233 -4.29 -13.84 -0.47
C PRO A 233 -4.72 -15.29 -0.70
N ALA A 234 -4.17 -16.24 0.03
CA ALA A 234 -4.65 -17.62 0.03
C ALA A 234 -6.15 -17.64 0.33
N TYR A 235 -6.94 -18.40 -0.44
CA TYR A 235 -8.37 -18.54 -0.17
C TYR A 235 -8.59 -19.42 1.05
N GLY A 236 -9.50 -18.99 1.93
CA GLY A 236 -9.77 -19.68 3.18
C GLY A 236 -10.25 -18.73 4.29
N VAL A 237 -10.08 -19.14 5.53
CA VAL A 237 -10.60 -18.47 6.71
C VAL A 237 -9.46 -17.82 7.50
N TYR A 238 -9.71 -16.60 7.97
CA TYR A 238 -8.73 -15.75 8.65
C TYR A 238 -9.26 -15.22 9.98
N ALA A 239 -8.42 -15.14 10.99
CA ALA A 239 -8.62 -14.26 12.12
C ALA A 239 -8.33 -12.82 11.70
N VAL A 240 -9.23 -11.88 11.99
CA VAL A 240 -9.14 -10.51 11.49
C VAL A 240 -9.41 -9.46 12.56
N ARG A 241 -8.87 -8.26 12.36
CA ARG A 241 -9.26 -7.03 13.07
C ARG A 241 -9.74 -6.01 12.05
N THR A 242 -10.94 -5.48 12.25
CA THR A 242 -11.51 -4.50 11.32
C THR A 242 -11.63 -3.15 12.00
N ARG A 243 -11.00 -2.16 11.38
CA ARG A 243 -11.13 -0.75 11.75
C ARG A 243 -12.33 -0.15 11.05
N LEU A 244 -13.26 0.38 11.85
CA LEU A 244 -14.45 1.07 11.37
C LEU A 244 -14.18 2.55 11.09
N PRO A 245 -15.07 3.26 10.35
CA PRO A 245 -14.90 4.68 10.05
C PRO A 245 -14.85 5.59 11.30
N ASP A 246 -15.46 5.17 12.40
CA ASP A 246 -15.44 5.88 13.68
C ASP A 246 -14.17 5.62 14.51
N GLY A 247 -13.23 4.82 13.98
CA GLY A 247 -11.97 4.48 14.62
C GLY A 247 -12.01 3.27 15.54
N ARG A 248 -13.17 2.69 15.84
CA ARG A 248 -13.25 1.43 16.60
C ARG A 248 -12.57 0.30 15.83
N VAL A 249 -11.90 -0.58 16.56
CA VAL A 249 -11.30 -1.80 16.03
C VAL A 249 -12.07 -2.99 16.63
N ILE A 250 -12.61 -3.83 15.76
CA ILE A 250 -13.45 -4.97 16.15
C ILE A 250 -12.76 -6.26 15.68
N ASP A 251 -12.63 -7.20 16.60
CA ASP A 251 -12.14 -8.55 16.30
C ASP A 251 -13.20 -9.33 15.50
N GLY A 252 -12.74 -10.24 14.64
CA GLY A 252 -13.64 -11.01 13.81
C GLY A 252 -12.99 -12.22 13.18
N VAL A 253 -13.77 -12.93 12.40
CA VAL A 253 -13.34 -13.99 11.50
C VAL A 253 -13.81 -13.65 10.10
N ALA A 254 -12.99 -13.93 9.09
CA ALA A 254 -13.33 -13.67 7.71
C ALA A 254 -13.09 -14.87 6.81
N SER A 255 -13.97 -15.06 5.84
CA SER A 255 -13.78 -16.01 4.73
C SER A 255 -13.40 -15.24 3.47
N LEU A 256 -12.34 -15.65 2.81
CA LEU A 256 -11.92 -15.14 1.51
C LEU A 256 -12.08 -16.24 0.46
N GLY A 257 -12.86 -15.97 -0.58
CA GLY A 257 -13.08 -16.94 -1.65
C GLY A 257 -13.80 -16.37 -2.86
N LEU A 258 -13.90 -17.19 -3.89
CA LEU A 258 -14.71 -16.90 -5.09
C LEU A 258 -16.18 -17.19 -4.82
N ARG A 259 -17.06 -16.30 -5.26
CA ARG A 259 -18.51 -16.52 -5.21
C ARG A 259 -19.07 -16.54 -6.63
N PRO A 260 -19.36 -17.74 -7.19
CA PRO A 260 -19.82 -17.88 -8.58
C PRO A 260 -21.14 -17.19 -8.91
N MET A 261 -21.84 -16.66 -7.91
CA MET A 261 -23.19 -16.08 -8.08
C MET A 261 -23.20 -14.57 -8.36
N PHE A 262 -22.08 -13.87 -8.18
CA PHE A 262 -21.92 -12.53 -8.71
C PHE A 262 -21.44 -12.63 -10.15
N ALA A 263 -22.04 -11.90 -11.08
CA ALA A 263 -21.70 -11.91 -12.52
C ALA A 263 -20.25 -11.51 -12.85
N LEU A 264 -19.43 -11.28 -11.83
CA LEU A 264 -18.00 -11.05 -11.86
C LEU A 264 -17.37 -12.14 -10.97
N ASP A 265 -16.42 -12.91 -11.51
CA ASP A 265 -15.58 -13.87 -10.76
C ASP A 265 -14.61 -13.12 -9.80
N GLU A 266 -15.15 -12.18 -9.02
CA GLU A 266 -14.36 -11.34 -8.12
C GLU A 266 -14.36 -11.94 -6.71
N PRO A 267 -13.18 -12.15 -6.10
CA PRO A 267 -13.08 -12.63 -4.73
C PRO A 267 -13.66 -11.61 -3.74
N LEU A 268 -14.39 -12.13 -2.76
CA LEU A 268 -14.94 -11.36 -1.65
C LEU A 268 -14.27 -11.75 -0.34
N LEU A 269 -14.01 -10.76 0.50
CA LEU A 269 -13.70 -10.94 1.91
C LEU A 269 -14.99 -10.74 2.69
N GLU A 270 -15.54 -11.85 3.22
CA GLU A 270 -16.76 -11.88 4.03
C GLU A 270 -16.38 -11.86 5.51
N VAL A 271 -16.55 -10.72 6.19
CA VAL A 271 -16.11 -10.51 7.56
C VAL A 271 -17.28 -10.61 8.53
N TRP A 272 -17.21 -11.54 9.49
CA TRP A 272 -18.08 -11.58 10.65
C TRP A 272 -17.38 -10.91 11.82
N LEU A 273 -17.89 -9.74 12.24
CA LEU A 273 -17.39 -8.97 13.36
C LEU A 273 -18.02 -9.50 14.65
N PHE A 274 -17.19 -9.83 15.64
CA PHE A 274 -17.66 -10.35 16.92
C PHE A 274 -18.33 -9.25 17.74
N ASP A 275 -19.46 -9.60 18.36
CA ASP A 275 -20.19 -8.72 19.28
C ASP A 275 -20.53 -7.33 18.69
N PHE A 276 -20.68 -7.27 17.37
CA PHE A 276 -21.02 -6.05 16.65
C PHE A 276 -22.46 -6.09 16.14
N ASP A 277 -23.23 -5.09 16.53
CA ASP A 277 -24.59 -4.84 16.04
C ASP A 277 -24.65 -3.44 15.41
N GLY A 278 -24.58 -3.38 14.10
CA GLY A 278 -24.55 -2.12 13.36
C GLY A 278 -24.68 -2.33 11.87
N ASP A 279 -24.94 -1.24 11.14
CA ASP A 279 -24.99 -1.23 9.67
C ASP A 279 -23.71 -0.61 9.12
N LEU A 280 -23.00 -1.37 8.28
CA LEU A 280 -21.76 -0.95 7.62
C LEU A 280 -21.91 -0.79 6.12
N TYR A 281 -23.07 -1.01 5.54
CA TYR A 281 -23.25 -0.89 4.09
C TYR A 281 -22.93 0.50 3.57
N GLY A 282 -22.16 0.56 2.48
CA GLY A 282 -21.67 1.81 1.90
C GLY A 282 -20.55 2.49 2.70
N GLN A 283 -20.13 1.90 3.83
CA GLN A 283 -19.01 2.42 4.62
C GLN A 283 -17.70 1.73 4.21
N THR A 284 -16.63 2.52 4.16
CA THR A 284 -15.27 1.97 3.95
C THR A 284 -14.70 1.48 5.28
N VAL A 285 -14.27 0.24 5.32
CA VAL A 285 -13.60 -0.38 6.47
C VAL A 285 -12.21 -0.88 6.07
N GLU A 286 -11.31 -1.00 7.05
CA GLU A 286 -9.99 -1.60 6.85
C GLU A 286 -9.87 -2.85 7.72
N THR A 287 -9.62 -4.00 7.07
CA THR A 287 -9.57 -5.31 7.72
C THR A 287 -8.16 -5.87 7.66
N ASP A 288 -7.51 -5.97 8.81
CA ASP A 288 -6.23 -6.61 9.02
C ASP A 288 -6.38 -8.13 9.00
N LEU A 289 -5.65 -8.83 8.13
CA LEU A 289 -5.54 -10.30 8.13
C LEU A 289 -4.45 -10.70 9.12
N ILE A 290 -4.85 -11.20 10.30
CA ILE A 290 -3.92 -11.48 11.41
C ILE A 290 -3.32 -12.88 11.32
N ALA A 291 -4.18 -13.89 11.06
CA ALA A 291 -3.73 -15.28 10.92
C ALA A 291 -4.60 -16.03 9.92
N PHE A 292 -3.99 -16.87 9.10
CA PHE A 292 -4.68 -17.84 8.28
C PHE A 292 -5.04 -19.05 9.13
N LEU A 293 -6.30 -19.43 9.19
CA LEU A 293 -6.79 -20.50 10.07
C LEU A 293 -6.90 -21.84 9.31
N ARG A 294 -7.46 -21.81 8.11
CA ARG A 294 -7.62 -22.97 7.24
C ARG A 294 -7.97 -22.58 5.80
N GLY A 295 -7.85 -23.51 4.88
CA GLY A 295 -8.36 -23.39 3.50
C GLY A 295 -9.89 -23.48 3.41
N GLU A 296 -10.40 -23.27 2.20
CA GLU A 296 -11.82 -23.46 1.90
C GLU A 296 -12.20 -24.95 2.04
N GLU A 297 -13.41 -25.21 2.52
CA GLU A 297 -13.99 -26.55 2.66
C GLU A 297 -15.42 -26.58 2.13
N THR A 298 -15.86 -27.76 1.67
CA THR A 298 -17.24 -27.99 1.24
C THR A 298 -17.96 -28.80 2.33
N PHE A 299 -19.18 -28.39 2.68
CA PHE A 299 -19.98 -28.98 3.73
C PHE A 299 -21.16 -29.74 3.16
N ALA A 300 -21.44 -30.91 3.73
CA ALA A 300 -22.53 -31.78 3.28
C ALA A 300 -23.93 -31.23 3.62
N ASP A 301 -24.02 -30.50 4.73
CA ASP A 301 -25.29 -29.93 5.25
C ASP A 301 -25.06 -28.63 6.02
N LEU A 302 -26.18 -27.97 6.36
CA LEU A 302 -26.16 -26.68 7.08
C LEU A 302 -25.65 -26.82 8.51
N ASP A 303 -25.88 -27.94 9.16
CA ASP A 303 -25.47 -28.14 10.55
C ASP A 303 -23.95 -28.34 10.65
N SER A 304 -23.36 -29.04 9.69
CA SER A 304 -21.89 -29.17 9.60
C SER A 304 -21.23 -27.81 9.30
N LEU A 305 -21.82 -27.00 8.41
CA LEU A 305 -21.37 -25.63 8.15
C LEU A 305 -21.43 -24.78 9.42
N LYS A 306 -22.54 -24.81 10.19
CA LYS A 306 -22.65 -24.02 11.42
C LYS A 306 -21.61 -24.42 12.46
N ARG A 307 -21.43 -25.72 12.69
CA ARG A 307 -20.38 -26.21 13.62
C ARG A 307 -18.99 -25.73 13.23
N GLN A 308 -18.70 -25.71 11.92
CA GLN A 308 -17.40 -25.22 11.45
C GLN A 308 -17.25 -23.70 11.63
N ILE A 309 -18.31 -22.92 11.38
CA ILE A 309 -18.30 -21.47 11.62
C ILE A 309 -18.02 -21.17 13.10
N ASP A 310 -18.64 -21.92 14.04
CA ASP A 310 -18.39 -21.77 15.46
C ASP A 310 -16.94 -22.12 15.83
N ALA A 311 -16.41 -23.21 15.27
CA ALA A 311 -15.01 -23.62 15.46
C ALA A 311 -14.03 -22.57 14.90
N ASP A 312 -14.31 -22.00 13.74
CA ASP A 312 -13.51 -20.94 13.13
C ASP A 312 -13.51 -19.67 13.98
N ALA A 313 -14.68 -19.30 14.55
CA ALA A 313 -14.79 -18.16 15.45
C ALA A 313 -13.97 -18.37 16.74
N ASP A 314 -14.00 -19.57 17.31
CA ASP A 314 -13.18 -19.90 18.48
C ASP A 314 -11.68 -19.88 18.18
N ALA A 315 -11.27 -20.42 17.03
CA ALA A 315 -9.89 -20.38 16.54
C ALA A 315 -9.43 -18.93 16.30
N ALA A 316 -10.29 -18.10 15.68
CA ALA A 316 -10.01 -16.69 15.48
C ALA A 316 -9.82 -15.95 16.81
N ARG A 317 -10.71 -16.13 17.78
CA ARG A 317 -10.57 -15.51 19.11
C ARG A 317 -9.27 -15.97 19.81
N ALA A 318 -8.88 -17.24 19.65
CA ALA A 318 -7.62 -17.74 20.20
C ALA A 318 -6.40 -17.07 19.55
N ALA A 319 -6.37 -16.97 18.22
CA ALA A 319 -5.28 -16.33 17.48
C ALA A 319 -5.17 -14.84 17.81
N LEU A 320 -6.30 -14.11 17.87
CA LEU A 320 -6.34 -12.67 18.15
C LEU A 320 -5.88 -12.32 19.57
N ARG A 321 -6.08 -13.20 20.56
CA ARG A 321 -5.54 -13.00 21.92
C ARG A 321 -4.01 -13.08 21.97
N LEU A 322 -3.37 -13.80 21.06
CA LEU A 322 -1.92 -13.95 20.99
C LEU A 322 -1.25 -12.89 20.13
N ALA A 323 -2.01 -12.25 19.22
CA ALA A 323 -1.49 -11.22 18.33
C ALA A 323 -1.34 -9.87 19.08
N PRO A 324 -0.27 -9.11 18.81
CA PRO A 324 -0.12 -7.76 19.35
C PRO A 324 -1.32 -6.88 18.93
N SER A 325 -1.64 -5.94 19.83
CA SER A 325 -2.74 -4.98 19.64
C SER A 325 -2.41 -3.95 18.59
#